data_ea662e63f20152aa214a7bef9697a23d
#
_entry.id   ea662e63f20152aa214a7bef9697a23d
#
_cell.length_a   1.000
_cell.length_b   1.000
_cell.length_c   1.000
_cell.angle_alpha   90.00
_cell.angle_beta   90.00
_cell.angle_gamma   90.00
#
_symmetry.space_group_name_H-M   'P 1'
#
loop_
_entity.id
_entity.type
_entity.pdbx_description
1 polymer ?
#
loop_
_entity_poly.entity_id
_entity_poly.type
_entity_poly.pdbx_seq_one_letter_code
_entity_poly.pdbx_strand_id
1 'polypeptide(L)'
;MKKLILGITVLAGIHLCGHSWNVTLAQDKPSASNGMVVRSADGFGDQQMLHKQIDSMKKQAIAANVTLTDTEAIRFWPVYEQYSAELKKITNTKNALIKEYAEEYGSLTDEQADSLIRRWLDSDIAAFELRKKYFPIFRKVLPGKVTATFFQVEHRINAMIDLQLTSQLPLMQSQNESTEM
;
A
#
# COMPACT_ATOMS: atom_id res chain seq x y z
N MET A 1 -16.15 15.59 -19.86
CA MET A 1 -15.01 14.71 -19.54
C MET A 1 -14.22 15.36 -18.42
N LYS A 2 -14.48 14.98 -17.16
CA LYS A 2 -13.74 15.50 -16.00
C LYS A 2 -12.59 14.54 -15.74
N LYS A 3 -11.36 14.97 -16.03
CA LYS A 3 -10.15 14.22 -15.66
C LYS A 3 -10.00 14.23 -14.13
N LEU A 4 -10.15 13.06 -13.51
CA LEU A 4 -9.84 12.87 -12.11
C LEU A 4 -8.31 12.87 -11.96
N ILE A 5 -7.77 13.95 -11.43
CA ILE A 5 -6.34 14.04 -11.07
C ILE A 5 -6.22 13.40 -9.68
N LEU A 6 -5.64 12.20 -9.62
CA LEU A 6 -5.33 11.50 -8.38
C LEU A 6 -4.15 12.20 -7.70
N GLY A 7 -4.45 13.20 -6.87
CA GLY A 7 -3.47 13.81 -5.98
C GLY A 7 -3.22 12.93 -4.77
N ILE A 8 -2.11 12.20 -4.74
CA ILE A 8 -1.66 11.45 -3.56
C ILE A 8 -1.09 12.45 -2.55
N THR A 9 -1.91 12.87 -1.60
CA THR A 9 -1.45 13.65 -0.45
C THR A 9 -0.90 12.66 0.59
N VAL A 10 0.42 12.48 0.61
CA VAL A 10 1.10 11.74 1.67
C VAL A 10 1.07 12.62 2.92
N LEU A 11 0.17 12.32 3.86
CA LEU A 11 0.15 12.93 5.17
C LEU A 11 1.35 12.42 5.99
N ALA A 12 2.38 13.26 6.08
CA ALA A 12 3.44 13.13 7.07
C ALA A 12 2.85 13.38 8.46
N GLY A 13 2.66 12.31 9.24
CA GLY A 13 2.15 12.43 10.60
C GLY A 13 1.95 11.10 11.28
N ILE A 14 2.99 10.24 11.32
CA ILE A 14 2.97 9.10 12.23
C ILE A 14 3.78 9.49 13.47
N HIS A 15 3.12 10.13 14.45
CA HIS A 15 3.61 10.20 15.82
C HIS A 15 3.29 8.85 16.48
N LEU A 16 4.26 7.95 16.48
CA LEU A 16 4.23 6.72 17.25
C LEU A 16 4.77 7.00 18.67
N CYS A 17 3.92 7.57 19.53
CA CYS A 17 4.14 7.50 20.96
C CYS A 17 3.12 6.51 21.53
N GLY A 18 3.60 5.49 22.24
CA GLY A 18 2.76 4.44 22.79
C GLY A 18 1.67 4.99 23.67
N HIS A 19 0.44 4.65 23.37
CA HIS A 19 -0.73 4.43 24.24
C HIS A 19 -1.99 4.36 23.36
N SER A 20 -2.76 3.31 23.58
CA SER A 20 -4.16 3.06 23.18
C SER A 20 -4.69 3.70 21.88
N TRP A 21 -4.98 2.85 20.93
CA TRP A 21 -5.67 3.18 19.69
C TRP A 21 -7.16 3.49 19.96
N ASN A 22 -7.49 4.76 20.22
CA ASN A 22 -8.87 5.23 20.10
C ASN A 22 -9.03 5.90 18.74
N VAL A 23 -9.68 5.21 17.82
CA VAL A 23 -10.12 5.82 16.56
C VAL A 23 -11.38 6.65 16.84
N THR A 24 -11.20 7.93 17.05
CA THR A 24 -12.30 8.89 17.07
C THR A 24 -12.46 9.44 15.65
N LEU A 25 -13.53 9.06 14.97
CA LEU A 25 -13.94 9.68 13.70
C LEU A 25 -14.46 11.09 14.01
N ALA A 26 -13.58 12.08 13.96
CA ALA A 26 -13.98 13.47 13.95
C ALA A 26 -14.08 13.94 12.51
N GLN A 27 -15.29 14.30 12.10
CA GLN A 27 -15.64 14.93 10.84
C GLN A 27 -15.35 16.43 10.98
N ASP A 28 -14.15 16.89 10.59
CA ASP A 28 -13.88 18.30 10.42
C ASP A 28 -13.70 18.65 8.94
N LYS A 29 -14.51 19.64 8.50
CA LYS A 29 -14.44 20.26 7.17
C LYS A 29 -13.06 20.87 6.94
N PRO A 30 -12.42 20.64 5.77
CA PRO A 30 -11.18 21.34 5.47
C PRO A 30 -11.45 22.80 5.11
N SER A 31 -10.87 23.70 5.90
CA SER A 31 -10.68 25.12 5.56
C SER A 31 -9.58 25.21 4.49
N ALA A 32 -9.88 25.94 3.43
CA ALA A 32 -8.96 26.18 2.34
C ALA A 32 -7.82 27.11 2.78
N SER A 33 -6.55 26.67 2.61
CA SER A 33 -5.46 27.52 2.11
C SER A 33 -4.10 26.78 2.12
N ASN A 34 -3.48 26.87 1.05
CA ASN A 34 -2.11 26.69 0.58
C ASN A 34 -1.95 25.55 -0.42
N GLY A 35 -2.27 25.90 -1.65
CA GLY A 35 -1.95 25.10 -2.82
C GLY A 35 -0.43 25.01 -3.02
N MET A 36 0.14 23.84 -2.76
CA MET A 36 1.40 23.47 -3.35
C MET A 36 1.11 23.03 -4.79
N VAL A 37 1.32 23.95 -5.73
CA VAL A 37 1.24 23.67 -7.16
C VAL A 37 2.37 22.71 -7.52
N VAL A 38 2.08 21.42 -7.61
CA VAL A 38 2.98 20.46 -8.21
C VAL A 38 2.93 20.67 -9.72
N ARG A 39 3.94 21.34 -10.26
CA ARG A 39 4.15 21.47 -11.69
C ARG A 39 4.44 20.10 -12.27
N SER A 40 3.56 19.67 -13.16
CA SER A 40 3.75 18.51 -14.03
C SER A 40 4.91 18.76 -15.00
N ALA A 41 6.06 18.19 -14.68
CA ALA A 41 7.09 17.86 -15.64
C ALA A 41 7.87 16.69 -15.07
N ASP A 42 7.85 15.55 -15.79
CA ASP A 42 8.55 14.31 -15.51
C ASP A 42 7.89 13.34 -14.52
N GLY A 43 6.74 12.77 -14.90
CA GLY A 43 6.00 11.78 -14.11
C GLY A 43 6.78 10.48 -13.75
N PHE A 44 7.96 10.26 -14.32
CA PHE A 44 8.87 9.15 -13.98
C PHE A 44 9.72 9.44 -12.74
N GLY A 45 10.19 10.68 -12.57
CA GLY A 45 11.01 11.08 -11.42
C GLY A 45 10.20 11.08 -10.12
N ASP A 46 8.96 11.56 -10.18
CA ASP A 46 8.07 11.67 -9.03
C ASP A 46 7.64 10.29 -8.50
N GLN A 47 7.35 9.34 -9.38
CA GLN A 47 6.99 7.97 -8.97
C GLN A 47 8.16 7.25 -8.31
N GLN A 48 9.38 7.42 -8.82
CA GLN A 48 10.56 6.79 -8.24
C GLN A 48 10.92 7.38 -6.87
N MET A 49 10.74 8.69 -6.70
CA MET A 49 10.92 9.35 -5.39
C MET A 49 9.88 8.89 -4.38
N LEU A 50 8.61 8.81 -4.77
CA LEU A 50 7.53 8.32 -3.93
C LEU A 50 7.76 6.87 -3.47
N HIS A 51 8.19 5.98 -4.38
CA HIS A 51 8.54 4.60 -4.02
C HIS A 51 9.69 4.53 -3.00
N LYS A 52 10.73 5.36 -3.17
CA LYS A 52 11.85 5.43 -2.21
C LYS A 52 11.40 5.94 -0.84
N GLN A 53 10.49 6.91 -0.80
CA GLN A 53 9.91 7.40 0.45
C GLN A 53 9.11 6.33 1.17
N ILE A 54 8.25 5.60 0.46
CA ILE A 54 7.47 4.47 1.03
C ILE A 54 8.40 3.38 1.57
N ASP A 55 9.42 2.99 0.82
CA ASP A 55 10.40 1.98 1.25
C ASP A 55 11.15 2.44 2.51
N SER A 56 11.54 3.72 2.59
CA SER A 56 12.18 4.30 3.76
C SER A 56 11.25 4.32 4.98
N MET A 57 9.99 4.74 4.79
CA MET A 57 8.98 4.75 5.86
C MET A 57 8.69 3.34 6.40
N LYS A 58 8.60 2.34 5.52
CA LYS A 58 8.43 0.93 5.92
C LYS A 58 9.61 0.45 6.77
N LYS A 59 10.84 0.73 6.35
CA LYS A 59 12.04 0.40 7.11
C LYS A 59 12.04 1.03 8.50
N GLN A 60 11.75 2.33 8.58
CA GLN A 60 11.68 3.08 9.83
C GLN A 60 10.60 2.51 10.76
N ALA A 61 9.40 2.21 10.22
CA ALA A 61 8.32 1.64 11.00
C ALA A 61 8.66 0.24 11.54
N ILE A 62 9.35 -0.59 10.75
CA ILE A 62 9.83 -1.89 11.20
C ILE A 62 10.89 -1.72 12.29
N ALA A 63 11.90 -0.85 12.09
CA ALA A 63 12.95 -0.59 13.07
C ALA A 63 12.42 -0.04 14.40
N ALA A 64 11.35 0.75 14.36
CA ALA A 64 10.71 1.31 15.56
C ALA A 64 9.85 0.30 16.34
N ASN A 65 9.34 -0.76 15.68
CA ASN A 65 8.38 -1.68 16.29
C ASN A 65 8.89 -3.11 16.47
N VAL A 66 10.02 -3.46 15.85
CA VAL A 66 10.65 -4.79 15.95
C VAL A 66 11.97 -4.64 16.69
N THR A 67 11.98 -5.02 17.96
CA THR A 67 13.19 -4.97 18.76
C THR A 67 14.16 -6.08 18.32
N LEU A 68 15.30 -5.68 17.77
CA LEU A 68 16.37 -6.56 17.33
C LEU A 68 17.61 -6.29 18.17
N THR A 69 18.33 -7.35 18.55
CA THR A 69 19.72 -7.23 19.01
C THR A 69 20.64 -6.91 17.84
N ASP A 70 21.83 -6.37 18.07
CA ASP A 70 22.80 -6.07 17.00
C ASP A 70 23.09 -7.28 16.11
N THR A 71 23.23 -8.46 16.73
CA THR A 71 23.47 -9.72 16.02
C THR A 71 22.27 -10.15 15.16
N GLU A 72 21.07 -9.92 15.62
CA GLU A 72 19.84 -10.19 14.85
C GLU A 72 19.69 -9.18 13.71
N ALA A 73 19.95 -7.91 13.95
CA ALA A 73 19.86 -6.85 12.96
C ALA A 73 20.79 -7.10 11.76
N ILE A 74 22.04 -7.50 12.01
CA ILE A 74 23.03 -7.84 10.97
C ILE A 74 22.50 -8.93 10.04
N ARG A 75 21.77 -9.92 10.58
CA ARG A 75 21.24 -11.06 9.81
C ARG A 75 19.85 -10.77 9.21
N PHE A 76 19.05 -9.96 9.88
CA PHE A 76 17.67 -9.63 9.48
C PHE A 76 17.64 -8.73 8.25
N TRP A 77 18.38 -7.62 8.25
CA TRP A 77 18.25 -6.61 7.18
C TRP A 77 18.56 -7.14 5.79
N PRO A 78 19.58 -7.98 5.55
CA PRO A 78 19.79 -8.57 4.22
C PRO A 78 18.62 -9.43 3.73
N VAL A 79 17.98 -10.19 4.64
CA VAL A 79 16.79 -10.99 4.31
C VAL A 79 15.59 -10.08 4.03
N TYR A 80 15.42 -9.03 4.82
CA TYR A 80 14.36 -8.03 4.61
C TYR A 80 14.50 -7.33 3.25
N GLU A 81 15.71 -6.95 2.84
CA GLU A 81 15.94 -6.32 1.54
C GLU A 81 15.51 -7.23 0.37
N GLN A 82 15.85 -8.51 0.44
CA GLN A 82 15.44 -9.48 -0.58
C GLN A 82 13.91 -9.64 -0.61
N TYR A 83 13.30 -9.81 0.56
CA TYR A 83 11.85 -9.89 0.70
C TYR A 83 11.15 -8.65 0.15
N SER A 84 11.62 -7.47 0.56
CA SER A 84 11.06 -6.18 0.14
C SER A 84 11.17 -5.97 -1.37
N ALA A 85 12.29 -6.36 -1.98
CA ALA A 85 12.48 -6.27 -3.43
C ALA A 85 11.52 -7.19 -4.22
N GLU A 86 11.26 -8.42 -3.73
CA GLU A 86 10.28 -9.31 -4.33
C GLU A 86 8.85 -8.80 -4.12
N LEU A 87 8.51 -8.34 -2.92
CA LEU A 87 7.21 -7.76 -2.62
C LEU A 87 6.90 -6.52 -3.46
N LYS A 88 7.91 -5.69 -3.72
CA LYS A 88 7.78 -4.49 -4.55
C LYS A 88 7.33 -4.81 -5.98
N LYS A 89 7.78 -5.92 -6.56
CA LYS A 89 7.32 -6.35 -7.89
C LYS A 89 5.82 -6.63 -7.91
N ILE A 90 5.33 -7.33 -6.88
CA ILE A 90 3.90 -7.64 -6.72
C ILE A 90 3.09 -6.36 -6.50
N THR A 91 3.57 -5.48 -5.62
CA THR A 91 2.92 -4.20 -5.34
C THR A 91 2.86 -3.30 -6.58
N ASN A 92 3.89 -3.29 -7.42
CA ASN A 92 3.88 -2.54 -8.67
C ASN A 92 2.81 -3.06 -9.65
N THR A 93 2.61 -4.38 -9.72
CA THR A 93 1.52 -4.98 -10.51
C THR A 93 0.16 -4.52 -9.97
N LYS A 94 -0.04 -4.57 -8.66
CA LYS A 94 -1.29 -4.10 -8.01
C LYS A 94 -1.53 -2.61 -8.26
N ASN A 95 -0.51 -1.78 -8.14
CA ASN A 95 -0.62 -0.35 -8.42
C ASN A 95 -0.98 -0.05 -9.89
N ALA A 96 -0.47 -0.85 -10.83
CA ALA A 96 -0.85 -0.74 -12.25
C ALA A 96 -2.33 -1.06 -12.46
N LEU A 97 -2.88 -2.07 -11.77
CA LEU A 97 -4.31 -2.40 -11.81
C LEU A 97 -5.18 -1.29 -11.22
N ILE A 98 -4.76 -0.69 -10.11
CA ILE A 98 -5.43 0.46 -9.50
C ILE A 98 -5.49 1.63 -10.49
N LYS A 99 -4.40 1.89 -11.18
CA LYS A 99 -4.32 2.96 -12.18
C LYS A 99 -5.23 2.67 -13.38
N GLU A 100 -5.18 1.45 -13.92
CA GLU A 100 -6.04 0.98 -15.01
C GLU A 100 -7.53 1.16 -14.63
N TYR A 101 -7.91 0.71 -13.44
CA TYR A 101 -9.26 0.90 -12.93
C TYR A 101 -9.66 2.39 -12.83
N ALA A 102 -8.79 3.23 -12.29
CA ALA A 102 -9.09 4.66 -12.14
C ALA A 102 -9.23 5.40 -13.49
N GLU A 103 -8.51 4.95 -14.51
CA GLU A 103 -8.57 5.52 -15.87
C GLU A 103 -9.81 5.05 -16.64
N GLU A 104 -10.26 3.82 -16.44
CA GLU A 104 -11.35 3.20 -17.22
C GLU A 104 -12.67 3.09 -16.47
N TYR A 105 -12.75 3.54 -15.21
CA TYR A 105 -13.85 3.35 -14.28
C TYR A 105 -15.26 3.55 -14.89
N GLY A 106 -15.45 4.57 -15.73
CA GLY A 106 -16.76 4.90 -16.32
C GLY A 106 -17.09 4.17 -17.62
N SER A 107 -16.19 3.32 -18.14
CA SER A 107 -16.29 2.66 -19.44
C SER A 107 -16.02 1.16 -19.42
N LEU A 108 -15.78 0.57 -18.23
CA LEU A 108 -15.51 -0.86 -18.07
C LEU A 108 -16.72 -1.70 -18.49
N THR A 109 -16.47 -2.71 -19.34
CA THR A 109 -17.42 -3.80 -19.55
C THR A 109 -17.37 -4.82 -18.41
N ASP A 110 -18.37 -5.71 -18.33
CA ASP A 110 -18.40 -6.77 -17.32
C ASP A 110 -17.18 -7.69 -17.44
N GLU A 111 -16.74 -8.01 -18.65
CA GLU A 111 -15.56 -8.86 -18.90
C GLU A 111 -14.26 -8.16 -18.45
N GLN A 112 -14.15 -6.86 -18.67
CA GLN A 112 -13.01 -6.06 -18.22
C GLN A 112 -12.99 -5.97 -16.70
N ALA A 113 -14.14 -5.73 -16.06
CA ALA A 113 -14.28 -5.72 -14.62
C ALA A 113 -13.90 -7.07 -13.99
N ASP A 114 -14.39 -8.20 -14.54
CA ASP A 114 -14.03 -9.55 -14.11
C ASP A 114 -12.52 -9.81 -14.27
N SER A 115 -11.94 -9.42 -15.39
CA SER A 115 -10.48 -9.53 -15.62
C SER A 115 -9.67 -8.74 -14.60
N LEU A 116 -10.05 -7.49 -14.30
CA LEU A 116 -9.39 -6.66 -13.30
C LEU A 116 -9.43 -7.30 -11.91
N ILE A 117 -10.59 -7.79 -11.48
CA ILE A 117 -10.75 -8.43 -10.17
C ILE A 117 -9.94 -9.72 -10.07
N ARG A 118 -9.91 -10.56 -11.11
CA ARG A 118 -9.07 -11.76 -11.12
C ARG A 118 -7.59 -11.42 -10.95
N ARG A 119 -7.09 -10.47 -11.72
CA ARG A 119 -5.68 -10.02 -11.64
C ARG A 119 -5.35 -9.39 -10.30
N TRP A 120 -6.32 -8.69 -9.67
CA TRP A 120 -6.17 -8.18 -8.31
C TRP A 120 -6.02 -9.32 -7.29
N LEU A 121 -6.94 -10.30 -7.33
CA LEU A 121 -6.89 -11.47 -6.45
C LEU A 121 -5.59 -12.26 -6.62
N ASP A 122 -5.12 -12.44 -7.86
CA ASP A 122 -3.84 -13.08 -8.14
C ASP A 122 -2.66 -12.32 -7.50
N SER A 123 -2.70 -10.99 -7.49
CA SER A 123 -1.68 -10.17 -6.82
C SER A 123 -1.71 -10.34 -5.30
N ASP A 124 -2.89 -10.45 -4.69
CA ASP A 124 -3.04 -10.68 -3.25
C ASP A 124 -2.55 -12.09 -2.87
N ILE A 125 -2.88 -13.11 -3.68
CA ILE A 125 -2.36 -14.48 -3.53
C ILE A 125 -0.84 -14.49 -3.63
N ALA A 126 -0.27 -13.82 -4.62
CA ALA A 126 1.18 -13.75 -4.80
C ALA A 126 1.89 -13.10 -3.60
N ALA A 127 1.31 -12.05 -3.01
CA ALA A 127 1.83 -11.41 -1.81
C ALA A 127 1.75 -12.34 -0.60
N PHE A 128 0.68 -13.11 -0.46
CA PHE A 128 0.52 -14.09 0.59
C PHE A 128 1.52 -15.26 0.46
N GLU A 129 1.68 -15.82 -0.73
CA GLU A 129 2.65 -16.89 -0.99
C GLU A 129 4.09 -16.41 -0.77
N LEU A 130 4.40 -15.16 -1.10
CA LEU A 130 5.70 -14.57 -0.78
C LEU A 130 5.95 -14.54 0.73
N ARG A 131 4.96 -14.14 1.55
CA ARG A 131 5.07 -14.17 3.02
C ARG A 131 5.32 -15.58 3.53
N LYS A 132 4.59 -16.57 2.99
CA LYS A 132 4.80 -18.00 3.33
C LYS A 132 6.19 -18.48 2.97
N LYS A 133 6.70 -18.10 1.79
CA LYS A 133 8.08 -18.43 1.34
C LYS A 133 9.12 -17.86 2.30
N TYR A 134 8.96 -16.62 2.74
CA TYR A 134 9.94 -15.93 3.57
C TYR A 134 9.82 -16.23 5.07
N PHE A 135 8.68 -16.69 5.55
CA PHE A 135 8.50 -17.04 6.95
C PHE A 135 9.61 -17.98 7.49
N PRO A 136 9.89 -19.16 6.89
CA PRO A 136 10.97 -20.03 7.36
C PRO A 136 12.36 -19.41 7.20
N ILE A 137 12.57 -18.48 6.26
CA ILE A 137 13.85 -17.79 6.07
C ILE A 137 14.09 -16.82 7.23
N PHE A 138 13.09 -15.99 7.60
CA PHE A 138 13.17 -15.14 8.78
C PHE A 138 13.33 -15.94 10.07
N ARG A 139 12.67 -17.10 10.18
CA ARG A 139 12.80 -18.01 11.34
C ARG A 139 14.23 -18.57 11.53
N LYS A 140 15.04 -18.61 10.49
CA LYS A 140 16.47 -19.01 10.60
C LYS A 140 17.33 -17.90 11.20
N VAL A 141 16.92 -16.65 11.10
CA VAL A 141 17.72 -15.49 11.54
C VAL A 141 17.13 -14.78 12.76
N LEU A 142 15.87 -15.05 13.13
CA LEU A 142 15.17 -14.43 14.24
C LEU A 142 14.50 -15.47 15.16
N PRO A 143 14.38 -15.19 16.48
CA PRO A 143 13.50 -15.93 17.38
C PRO A 143 12.04 -15.88 16.94
N GLY A 144 11.23 -16.88 17.36
CA GLY A 144 9.82 -17.01 16.96
C GLY A 144 8.96 -15.79 17.26
N LYS A 145 9.09 -15.24 18.46
CA LYS A 145 8.30 -14.06 18.86
C LYS A 145 8.69 -12.84 18.05
N VAL A 146 9.97 -12.60 17.81
CA VAL A 146 10.47 -11.48 17.00
C VAL A 146 10.01 -11.61 15.55
N THR A 147 10.07 -12.83 14.98
CA THR A 147 9.52 -13.10 13.63
C THR A 147 8.03 -12.80 13.58
N ALA A 148 7.24 -13.24 14.56
CA ALA A 148 5.82 -12.97 14.62
C ALA A 148 5.54 -11.46 14.70
N THR A 149 6.26 -10.72 15.54
CA THR A 149 6.15 -9.26 15.63
C THR A 149 6.46 -8.60 14.30
N PHE A 150 7.53 -9.01 13.61
CA PHE A 150 7.86 -8.48 12.29
C PHE A 150 6.70 -8.66 11.29
N PHE A 151 6.14 -9.88 11.15
CA PHE A 151 5.05 -10.11 10.22
C PHE A 151 3.76 -9.38 10.61
N GLN A 152 3.49 -9.19 11.91
CA GLN A 152 2.37 -8.38 12.37
C GLN A 152 2.53 -6.90 11.98
N VAL A 153 3.73 -6.34 12.20
CA VAL A 153 4.05 -4.95 11.84
C VAL A 153 3.99 -4.77 10.32
N GLU A 154 4.61 -5.67 9.57
CA GLU A 154 4.63 -5.68 8.11
C GLU A 154 3.21 -5.73 7.53
N HIS A 155 2.35 -6.61 8.06
CA HIS A 155 0.96 -6.72 7.65
C HIS A 155 0.19 -5.42 7.89
N ARG A 156 0.32 -4.81 9.08
CA ARG A 156 -0.34 -3.54 9.40
C ARG A 156 0.09 -2.41 8.48
N ILE A 157 1.40 -2.28 8.21
CA ILE A 157 1.92 -1.25 7.31
C ILE A 157 1.33 -1.41 5.91
N ASN A 158 1.35 -2.64 5.35
CA ASN A 158 0.80 -2.87 4.01
C ASN A 158 -0.72 -2.65 3.97
N ALA A 159 -1.47 -3.08 4.99
CA ALA A 159 -2.91 -2.84 5.07
C ALA A 159 -3.26 -1.34 5.12
N MET A 160 -2.46 -0.52 5.82
CA MET A 160 -2.65 0.94 5.85
C MET A 160 -2.37 1.57 4.48
N ILE A 161 -1.32 1.12 3.78
CA ILE A 161 -1.00 1.60 2.43
C ILE A 161 -2.10 1.20 1.45
N ASP A 162 -2.55 -0.05 1.49
CA ASP A 162 -3.64 -0.55 0.65
C ASP A 162 -4.93 0.24 0.88
N LEU A 163 -5.31 0.48 2.13
CA LEU A 163 -6.48 1.28 2.48
C LEU A 163 -6.35 2.71 1.95
N GLN A 164 -5.20 3.34 2.10
CA GLN A 164 -4.96 4.70 1.60
C GLN A 164 -5.10 4.78 0.08
N LEU A 165 -4.62 3.78 -0.65
CA LEU A 165 -4.70 3.74 -2.11
C LEU A 165 -6.12 3.46 -2.60
N THR A 166 -6.83 2.52 -1.94
CA THR A 166 -8.15 2.07 -2.39
C THR A 166 -9.30 2.94 -1.91
N SER A 167 -9.16 3.64 -0.78
CA SER A 167 -10.22 4.50 -0.23
C SER A 167 -10.63 5.67 -1.14
N GLN A 168 -9.79 6.03 -2.10
CA GLN A 168 -10.05 7.11 -3.05
C GLN A 168 -10.69 6.60 -4.36
N LEU A 169 -10.77 5.28 -4.54
CA LEU A 169 -11.37 4.69 -5.73
C LEU A 169 -12.89 4.60 -5.56
N PRO A 170 -13.66 5.02 -6.58
CA PRO A 170 -15.09 4.79 -6.56
C PRO A 170 -15.38 3.28 -6.66
N LEU A 171 -16.50 2.84 -6.08
CA LEU A 171 -16.97 1.48 -6.27
C LEU A 171 -17.56 1.30 -7.66
N MET A 172 -17.36 0.13 -8.27
CA MET A 172 -18.04 -0.23 -9.50
C MET A 172 -19.57 -0.15 -9.27
N GLN A 173 -20.25 0.57 -10.15
CA GLN A 173 -21.70 0.64 -10.14
C GLN A 173 -22.23 -0.30 -11.23
N SER A 174 -23.13 -1.22 -10.87
CA SER A 174 -23.94 -1.90 -11.88
C SER A 174 -24.76 -0.84 -12.62
N GLN A 175 -24.64 -0.76 -13.92
CA GLN A 175 -25.59 0.02 -14.71
C GLN A 175 -26.94 -0.68 -14.57
N ASN A 176 -27.79 -0.16 -13.68
CA ASN A 176 -29.19 -0.49 -13.76
C ASN A 176 -29.67 0.05 -15.09
N GLU A 177 -29.89 -0.83 -16.05
CA GLU A 177 -30.70 -0.51 -17.21
C GLU A 177 -32.02 0.04 -16.64
N SER A 178 -32.15 1.37 -16.70
CA SER A 178 -33.44 2.01 -16.52
C SER A 178 -34.30 1.51 -17.68
N THR A 179 -35.04 0.44 -17.43
CA THR A 179 -36.12 0.01 -18.29
C THR A 179 -37.16 1.13 -18.20
N GLU A 180 -37.03 2.14 -19.09
CA GLU A 180 -38.12 3.01 -19.40
C GLU A 180 -39.17 2.14 -20.14
N MET A 181 -40.24 1.83 -19.43
CA MET A 181 -41.50 1.41 -20.01
C MET A 181 -42.34 2.65 -20.38
#